data_a48a18d52448ff3e7b6b8d726ecca0de
#
_entry.id   a48a18d52448ff3e7b6b8d726ecca0de
#
_cell.length_a   1.000
_cell.length_b   1.000
_cell.length_c   1.000
_cell.angle_alpha   90.00
_cell.angle_beta   90.00
_cell.angle_gamma   90.00
#
_symmetry.space_group_name_H-M   'P 1'
#
loop_
_entity.id
_entity.type
_entity.pdbx_description
1 polymer ?
#
loop_
_entity_poly.entity_id
_entity_poly.type
_entity_poly.pdbx_seq_one_letter_code
_entity_poly.pdbx_strand_id
1 'polypeptide(L)'
;MAVGGINPALSSLNQIQRGMQQNIQRISTGENYPSASYGGAAYAITQRMNSNIGALGQSVQNTQNASAMLKVAAGATGNTVNALTTIRQNVVNAANGTNNNSDRAALQQNINQLVRQIDDNAQVSYNGINLLNGSRQNVTVAGISGYENIQLGDMRASALGLADAQGNVQINLNTDENIQAALQTVDSAINFVGGVNENLNAAVDNGGFALDIALDEATTQGAQLQRLDYQAANYTTAQENEMNAESSLNSADIAKESVQLNLRKIQEEIALAMARLYRHNQASVLNLLQ
;
A
#
# COMPACT_ATOMS: atom_id res chain seq x y z
N MET A 1 -0.91 -71.78 19.17
CA MET A 1 -0.51 -71.05 17.93
C MET A 1 -1.71 -70.38 17.31
N ALA A 2 -2.14 -69.21 17.75
CA ALA A 2 -3.24 -68.53 17.06
C ALA A 2 -3.43 -67.06 17.49
N VAL A 3 -2.36 -66.35 17.81
CA VAL A 3 -2.46 -64.89 18.10
C VAL A 3 -1.98 -64.05 16.92
N GLY A 4 -1.42 -64.67 15.85
CA GLY A 4 -0.82 -63.96 14.74
C GLY A 4 -1.78 -63.40 13.68
N GLY A 5 -3.04 -63.90 13.60
CA GLY A 5 -3.94 -63.55 12.52
C GLY A 5 -4.86 -62.32 12.73
N ILE A 6 -5.05 -61.90 13.98
CA ILE A 6 -5.91 -60.72 14.30
C ILE A 6 -5.15 -59.42 14.14
N ASN A 7 -3.84 -59.42 14.39
CA ASN A 7 -2.99 -58.24 14.35
C ASN A 7 -2.90 -57.54 12.99
N PRO A 8 -2.77 -58.26 11.82
CA PRO A 8 -2.75 -57.64 10.52
C PRO A 8 -4.09 -57.00 10.12
N ALA A 9 -5.21 -57.69 10.43
CA ALA A 9 -6.55 -57.17 10.11
C ALA A 9 -6.91 -55.91 10.92
N LEU A 10 -6.55 -55.92 12.21
CA LEU A 10 -6.75 -54.74 13.07
C LEU A 10 -5.84 -53.56 12.67
N SER A 11 -4.60 -53.87 12.26
CA SER A 11 -3.67 -52.88 11.74
C SER A 11 -4.22 -52.23 10.44
N SER A 12 -4.72 -53.03 9.49
CA SER A 12 -5.34 -52.55 8.27
C SER A 12 -6.57 -51.69 8.53
N LEU A 13 -7.45 -52.10 9.45
CA LEU A 13 -8.63 -51.32 9.84
C LEU A 13 -8.25 -49.95 10.42
N ASN A 14 -7.26 -49.90 11.32
CA ASN A 14 -6.76 -48.67 11.90
C ASN A 14 -6.13 -47.74 10.83
N GLN A 15 -5.50 -48.28 9.80
CA GLN A 15 -4.95 -47.53 8.69
C GLN A 15 -6.03 -46.94 7.79
N ILE A 16 -7.08 -47.73 7.51
CA ILE A 16 -8.25 -47.27 6.73
C ILE A 16 -8.97 -46.13 7.47
N GLN A 17 -9.23 -46.30 8.78
CA GLN A 17 -9.88 -45.26 9.58
C GLN A 17 -9.08 -43.97 9.65
N ARG A 18 -7.75 -44.02 9.82
CA ARG A 18 -6.90 -42.83 9.74
C ARG A 18 -6.98 -42.13 8.36
N GLY A 19 -6.96 -42.93 7.30
CA GLY A 19 -7.12 -42.40 5.95
C GLY A 19 -8.48 -41.76 5.69
N MET A 20 -9.56 -42.33 6.24
CA MET A 20 -10.90 -41.70 6.15
C MET A 20 -10.94 -40.35 6.88
N GLN A 21 -10.38 -40.28 8.10
CA GLN A 21 -10.29 -39.01 8.84
C GLN A 21 -9.51 -37.97 8.06
N GLN A 22 -8.42 -38.33 7.39
CA GLN A 22 -7.64 -37.45 6.55
C GLN A 22 -8.48 -36.93 5.36
N ASN A 23 -9.21 -37.80 4.64
CA ASN A 23 -10.06 -37.38 3.54
C ASN A 23 -11.21 -36.48 4.00
N ILE A 24 -11.84 -36.79 5.14
CA ILE A 24 -12.90 -35.94 5.73
C ILE A 24 -12.34 -34.56 6.06
N GLN A 25 -11.14 -34.46 6.62
CA GLN A 25 -10.52 -33.18 6.96
C GLN A 25 -10.20 -32.36 5.71
N ARG A 26 -9.63 -32.96 4.65
CA ARG A 26 -9.41 -32.30 3.37
C ARG A 26 -10.71 -31.82 2.71
N ILE A 27 -11.77 -32.64 2.73
CA ILE A 27 -13.08 -32.26 2.20
C ILE A 27 -13.67 -31.09 3.00
N SER A 28 -13.51 -31.12 4.35
CA SER A 28 -14.06 -30.08 5.24
C SER A 28 -13.33 -28.74 5.12
N THR A 29 -12.01 -28.75 4.95
CA THR A 29 -11.20 -27.54 4.80
C THR A 29 -11.09 -27.04 3.36
N GLY A 30 -11.28 -27.92 2.38
CA GLY A 30 -10.99 -27.66 0.96
C GLY A 30 -9.50 -27.61 0.63
N GLU A 31 -8.63 -27.96 1.58
CA GLU A 31 -7.17 -27.88 1.49
C GLU A 31 -6.53 -29.26 1.35
N ASN A 32 -5.52 -29.38 0.51
CA ASN A 32 -4.70 -30.61 0.43
C ASN A 32 -3.80 -30.78 1.66
N TYR A 33 -3.34 -29.67 2.25
CA TYR A 33 -2.40 -29.63 3.37
C TYR A 33 -2.96 -28.82 4.55
N PRO A 34 -4.02 -29.30 5.23
CA PRO A 34 -4.63 -28.56 6.34
C PRO A 34 -3.76 -28.50 7.60
N SER A 35 -2.70 -29.30 7.65
CA SER A 35 -1.70 -29.25 8.72
C SER A 35 -0.36 -29.86 8.28
N ALA A 36 0.71 -29.62 9.04
CA ALA A 36 2.04 -30.15 8.76
C ALA A 36 2.11 -31.70 8.70
N SER A 37 1.16 -32.40 9.33
CA SER A 37 1.07 -33.86 9.29
C SER A 37 0.71 -34.44 7.91
N TYR A 38 0.17 -33.63 7.02
CA TYR A 38 -0.22 -34.02 5.65
C TYR A 38 0.90 -33.83 4.62
N GLY A 39 1.98 -33.15 5.00
CA GLY A 39 3.13 -32.89 4.17
C GLY A 39 3.85 -31.62 4.64
N GLY A 40 4.81 -31.76 5.55
CA GLY A 40 5.43 -30.63 6.22
C GLY A 40 6.06 -29.59 5.29
N ALA A 41 6.70 -30.04 4.20
CA ALA A 41 7.30 -29.13 3.21
C ALA A 41 6.24 -28.34 2.43
N ALA A 42 5.20 -29.04 1.93
CA ALA A 42 4.11 -28.41 1.19
C ALA A 42 3.31 -27.44 2.08
N TYR A 43 2.98 -27.85 3.31
CA TYR A 43 2.34 -26.99 4.31
C TYR A 43 3.14 -25.71 4.59
N ALA A 44 4.46 -25.84 4.77
CA ALA A 44 5.34 -24.69 5.01
C ALA A 44 5.39 -23.74 3.79
N ILE A 45 5.32 -24.27 2.56
CA ILE A 45 5.21 -23.47 1.34
C ILE A 45 3.88 -22.72 1.32
N THR A 46 2.77 -23.41 1.53
CA THR A 46 1.42 -22.79 1.57
C THR A 46 1.34 -21.68 2.63
N GLN A 47 1.87 -21.88 3.82
CA GLN A 47 1.89 -20.86 4.87
C GLN A 47 2.72 -19.63 4.48
N ARG A 48 3.84 -19.81 3.77
CA ARG A 48 4.63 -18.69 3.23
C ARG A 48 3.87 -17.94 2.13
N MET A 49 3.20 -18.67 1.21
CA MET A 49 2.37 -18.06 0.17
C MET A 49 1.23 -17.24 0.79
N ASN A 50 0.51 -17.77 1.76
CA ASN A 50 -0.55 -17.04 2.47
C ASN A 50 -0.01 -15.78 3.20
N SER A 51 1.19 -15.86 3.79
CA SER A 51 1.86 -14.70 4.39
C SER A 51 2.22 -13.64 3.34
N ASN A 52 2.71 -14.06 2.18
CA ASN A 52 3.04 -13.15 1.07
C ASN A 52 1.77 -12.50 0.49
N ILE A 53 0.69 -13.27 0.30
CA ILE A 53 -0.61 -12.74 -0.15
C ILE A 53 -1.10 -11.64 0.82
N GLY A 54 -1.02 -11.90 2.12
CA GLY A 54 -1.38 -10.91 3.14
C GLY A 54 -0.50 -9.66 3.10
N ALA A 55 0.82 -9.83 2.92
CA ALA A 55 1.77 -8.72 2.80
C ALA A 55 1.54 -7.90 1.51
N LEU A 56 1.25 -8.56 0.39
CA LEU A 56 0.91 -7.91 -0.88
C LEU A 56 -0.39 -7.10 -0.77
N GLY A 57 -1.42 -7.67 -0.13
CA GLY A 57 -2.68 -6.97 0.14
C GLY A 57 -2.47 -5.70 0.98
N GLN A 58 -1.64 -5.77 2.03
CA GLN A 58 -1.30 -4.60 2.83
C GLN A 58 -0.48 -3.56 2.04
N SER A 59 0.42 -4.01 1.17
CA SER A 59 1.20 -3.11 0.29
C SER A 59 0.30 -2.35 -0.68
N VAL A 60 -0.70 -3.00 -1.25
CA VAL A 60 -1.73 -2.35 -2.09
C VAL A 60 -2.46 -1.25 -1.31
N GLN A 61 -2.93 -1.55 -0.10
CA GLN A 61 -3.62 -0.57 0.75
C GLN A 61 -2.71 0.62 1.11
N ASN A 62 -1.46 0.35 1.48
CA ASN A 62 -0.49 1.39 1.80
C ASN A 62 -0.25 2.32 0.60
N THR A 63 -0.08 1.76 -0.59
CA THR A 63 0.12 2.51 -1.84
C THR A 63 -1.11 3.37 -2.19
N GLN A 64 -2.32 2.84 -2.02
CA GLN A 64 -3.57 3.59 -2.25
C GLN A 64 -3.71 4.76 -1.27
N ASN A 65 -3.39 4.55 0.01
CA ASN A 65 -3.40 5.61 1.03
C ASN A 65 -2.36 6.70 0.72
N ALA A 66 -1.15 6.32 0.28
CA ALA A 66 -0.12 7.25 -0.14
C ALA A 66 -0.55 8.07 -1.36
N SER A 67 -1.16 7.42 -2.36
CA SER A 67 -1.71 8.10 -3.55
C SER A 67 -2.77 9.13 -3.16
N ALA A 68 -3.70 8.78 -2.26
CA ALA A 68 -4.72 9.71 -1.79
C ALA A 68 -4.10 10.92 -1.05
N MET A 69 -3.11 10.67 -0.20
CA MET A 69 -2.37 11.72 0.51
C MET A 69 -1.65 12.68 -0.46
N LEU A 70 -0.96 12.13 -1.47
CA LEU A 70 -0.25 12.95 -2.47
C LEU A 70 -1.20 13.79 -3.31
N LYS A 71 -2.39 13.29 -3.67
CA LYS A 71 -3.42 14.06 -4.37
C LYS A 71 -3.85 15.29 -3.56
N VAL A 72 -3.99 15.14 -2.25
CA VAL A 72 -4.32 16.25 -1.34
C VAL A 72 -3.17 17.26 -1.30
N ALA A 73 -1.92 16.81 -1.17
CA ALA A 73 -0.75 17.68 -1.17
C ALA A 73 -0.60 18.42 -2.51
N ALA A 74 -0.71 17.71 -3.65
CA ALA A 74 -0.63 18.28 -5.00
C ALA A 74 -1.66 19.37 -5.23
N GLY A 75 -2.90 19.16 -4.79
CA GLY A 75 -3.96 20.17 -4.89
C GLY A 75 -3.61 21.46 -4.14
N ALA A 76 -3.09 21.32 -2.90
CA ALA A 76 -2.69 22.47 -2.09
C ALA A 76 -1.46 23.20 -2.66
N THR A 77 -0.46 22.46 -3.17
CA THR A 77 0.71 23.03 -3.83
C THR A 77 0.31 23.79 -5.10
N GLY A 78 -0.59 23.23 -5.92
CA GLY A 78 -1.12 23.92 -7.11
C GLY A 78 -1.82 25.24 -6.77
N ASN A 79 -2.59 25.27 -5.67
CA ASN A 79 -3.20 26.53 -5.19
C ASN A 79 -2.16 27.54 -4.71
N THR A 80 -1.08 27.09 -4.07
CA THR A 80 0.04 27.95 -3.63
C THR A 80 0.76 28.56 -4.83
N VAL A 81 1.00 27.79 -5.90
CA VAL A 81 1.55 28.29 -7.16
C VAL A 81 0.70 29.39 -7.77
N ASN A 82 -0.60 29.16 -7.84
CA ASN A 82 -1.54 30.15 -8.38
C ASN A 82 -1.53 31.45 -7.55
N ALA A 83 -1.47 31.33 -6.22
CA ALA A 83 -1.36 32.47 -5.32
C ALA A 83 -0.05 33.24 -5.55
N LEU A 84 1.10 32.55 -5.63
CA LEU A 84 2.42 33.16 -5.89
C LEU A 84 2.46 33.87 -7.26
N THR A 85 1.89 33.25 -8.30
CA THR A 85 1.77 33.86 -9.62
C THR A 85 0.96 35.15 -9.57
N THR A 86 -0.15 35.16 -8.83
CA THR A 86 -0.99 36.35 -8.66
C THR A 86 -0.27 37.43 -7.84
N ILE A 87 0.46 37.06 -6.80
CA ILE A 87 1.33 37.99 -6.03
C ILE A 87 2.34 38.64 -6.99
N ARG A 88 3.05 37.83 -7.77
CA ARG A 88 4.02 38.34 -8.75
C ARG A 88 3.38 39.35 -9.73
N GLN A 89 2.20 39.05 -10.28
CA GLN A 89 1.47 39.96 -11.14
C GLN A 89 1.11 41.29 -10.45
N ASN A 90 0.68 41.23 -9.19
CA ASN A 90 0.36 42.41 -8.39
C ASN A 90 1.62 43.26 -8.11
N VAL A 91 2.77 42.63 -7.81
CA VAL A 91 4.04 43.33 -7.62
C VAL A 91 4.51 44.01 -8.94
N VAL A 92 4.44 43.29 -10.06
CA VAL A 92 4.77 43.89 -11.38
C VAL A 92 3.81 45.03 -11.71
N ASN A 93 2.51 44.90 -11.42
CA ASN A 93 1.56 45.97 -11.59
C ASN A 93 1.92 47.20 -10.73
N ALA A 94 2.28 46.98 -9.46
CA ALA A 94 2.70 48.08 -8.57
C ALA A 94 3.96 48.83 -9.06
N ALA A 95 4.83 48.16 -9.82
CA ALA A 95 6.02 48.78 -10.45
C ALA A 95 5.67 49.75 -11.55
N ASN A 96 4.44 49.76 -12.07
CA ASN A 96 4.01 50.70 -13.10
C ASN A 96 3.92 52.13 -12.50
N GLY A 97 4.66 53.08 -13.07
CA GLY A 97 4.70 54.48 -12.65
C GLY A 97 3.37 55.24 -12.78
N THR A 98 2.33 54.65 -13.35
CA THR A 98 0.98 55.23 -13.39
C THR A 98 0.17 54.97 -12.12
N ASN A 99 0.62 54.04 -11.25
CA ASN A 99 -0.06 53.74 -10.00
C ASN A 99 0.28 54.77 -8.92
N ASN A 100 -0.75 55.29 -8.29
CA ASN A 100 -0.62 56.17 -7.13
C ASN A 100 -0.52 55.34 -5.82
N ASN A 101 -0.28 56.01 -4.69
CA ASN A 101 -0.15 55.34 -3.39
C ASN A 101 -1.42 54.58 -2.97
N SER A 102 -2.60 55.06 -3.37
CA SER A 102 -3.88 54.37 -3.07
C SER A 102 -3.99 53.05 -3.87
N ASP A 103 -3.55 53.07 -5.13
CA ASP A 103 -3.55 51.88 -5.99
C ASP A 103 -2.57 50.84 -5.46
N ARG A 104 -1.35 51.26 -5.08
CA ARG A 104 -0.33 50.40 -4.43
C ARG A 104 -0.82 49.84 -3.12
N ALA A 105 -1.56 50.63 -2.30
CA ALA A 105 -2.15 50.14 -1.06
C ALA A 105 -3.23 49.07 -1.28
N ALA A 106 -4.04 49.22 -2.32
CA ALA A 106 -5.02 48.21 -2.70
C ALA A 106 -4.37 46.91 -3.16
N LEU A 107 -3.30 46.99 -3.97
CA LEU A 107 -2.49 45.83 -4.37
C LEU A 107 -1.84 45.16 -3.19
N GLN A 108 -1.33 45.94 -2.21
CA GLN A 108 -0.76 45.43 -0.96
C GLN A 108 -1.79 44.64 -0.15
N GLN A 109 -3.02 45.14 -0.02
CA GLN A 109 -4.09 44.39 0.69
C GLN A 109 -4.39 43.06 0.00
N ASN A 110 -4.40 43.02 -1.33
CA ASN A 110 -4.59 41.78 -2.08
C ASN A 110 -3.44 40.80 -1.80
N ILE A 111 -2.19 41.26 -1.89
CA ILE A 111 -1.02 40.43 -1.55
C ILE A 111 -1.11 39.88 -0.12
N ASN A 112 -1.51 40.71 0.85
CA ASN A 112 -1.66 40.25 2.23
C ASN A 112 -2.72 39.15 2.38
N GLN A 113 -3.77 39.16 1.54
CA GLN A 113 -4.78 38.08 1.53
C GLN A 113 -4.23 36.82 0.88
N LEU A 114 -3.48 36.96 -0.23
CA LEU A 114 -2.89 35.81 -0.93
C LEU A 114 -1.81 35.13 -0.08
N VAL A 115 -1.00 35.89 0.68
CA VAL A 115 -0.03 35.31 1.63
C VAL A 115 -0.72 34.51 2.73
N ARG A 116 -1.84 35.00 3.28
CA ARG A 116 -2.64 34.22 4.23
C ARG A 116 -3.23 32.95 3.59
N GLN A 117 -3.68 33.04 2.35
CA GLN A 117 -4.16 31.87 1.62
C GLN A 117 -3.05 30.82 1.41
N ILE A 118 -1.80 31.23 1.22
CA ILE A 118 -0.64 30.32 1.18
C ILE A 118 -0.46 29.62 2.51
N ASP A 119 -0.56 30.32 3.63
CA ASP A 119 -0.48 29.72 4.96
C ASP A 119 -1.64 28.75 5.22
N ASP A 120 -2.86 29.07 4.78
CA ASP A 120 -4.01 28.16 4.85
C ASP A 120 -3.78 26.90 4.00
N ASN A 121 -3.25 27.07 2.78
CA ASN A 121 -2.88 25.92 1.93
C ASN A 121 -1.81 25.03 2.58
N ALA A 122 -0.86 25.61 3.31
CA ALA A 122 0.18 24.89 4.01
C ALA A 122 -0.35 24.07 5.20
N GLN A 123 -1.52 24.42 5.75
CA GLN A 123 -2.17 23.68 6.86
C GLN A 123 -2.93 22.44 6.40
N VAL A 124 -2.91 22.12 5.11
CA VAL A 124 -3.61 20.95 4.58
C VAL A 124 -3.12 19.68 5.31
N SER A 125 -4.09 18.84 5.68
CA SER A 125 -3.81 17.60 6.40
C SER A 125 -4.50 16.41 5.76
N TYR A 126 -3.90 15.25 5.90
CA TYR A 126 -4.46 13.96 5.56
C TYR A 126 -4.43 13.05 6.79
N ASN A 127 -5.58 12.55 7.23
CA ASN A 127 -5.71 11.72 8.43
C ASN A 127 -5.04 12.35 9.68
N GLY A 128 -5.20 13.67 9.87
CA GLY A 128 -4.61 14.41 10.99
C GLY A 128 -3.10 14.66 10.86
N ILE A 129 -2.49 14.31 9.73
CA ILE A 129 -1.08 14.56 9.43
C ILE A 129 -0.98 15.78 8.54
N ASN A 130 -0.33 16.85 9.00
CA ASN A 130 -0.05 18.01 8.17
C ASN A 130 1.00 17.64 7.13
N LEU A 131 0.74 18.04 5.87
CA LEU A 131 1.56 17.62 4.74
C LEU A 131 2.59 18.67 4.32
N LEU A 132 2.24 19.97 4.38
CA LEU A 132 3.00 21.05 3.75
C LEU A 132 3.46 22.14 4.73
N ASN A 133 3.36 21.94 6.04
CA ASN A 133 3.71 22.91 7.06
C ASN A 133 5.09 22.67 7.69
N GLY A 134 5.95 21.88 7.07
CA GLY A 134 7.30 21.59 7.57
C GLY A 134 7.36 20.69 8.82
N SER A 135 6.22 20.28 9.40
CA SER A 135 6.21 19.38 10.56
C SER A 135 6.70 17.99 10.22
N ARG A 136 6.57 17.59 8.96
CA ARG A 136 7.13 16.36 8.40
C ARG A 136 7.83 16.67 7.08
N GLN A 137 9.10 16.32 6.99
CA GLN A 137 9.86 16.45 5.75
C GLN A 137 9.68 15.26 4.83
N ASN A 138 9.39 14.08 5.40
CA ASN A 138 9.26 12.84 4.65
C ASN A 138 8.06 12.02 5.12
N VAL A 139 7.40 11.36 4.18
CA VAL A 139 6.43 10.29 4.44
C VAL A 139 6.98 8.99 3.86
N THR A 140 7.04 7.97 4.71
CA THR A 140 7.50 6.64 4.33
C THR A 140 6.31 5.76 3.98
N VAL A 141 6.31 5.18 2.78
CA VAL A 141 5.33 4.20 2.31
C VAL A 141 5.96 2.83 2.34
N ALA A 142 5.40 1.92 3.14
CA ALA A 142 5.89 0.55 3.25
C ALA A 142 5.27 -0.33 2.16
N GLY A 143 6.11 -1.00 1.39
CA GLY A 143 5.76 -2.06 0.44
C GLY A 143 6.50 -3.35 0.75
N ILE A 144 6.14 -4.45 0.09
CA ILE A 144 6.79 -5.76 0.28
C ILE A 144 8.27 -5.74 -0.14
N SER A 145 8.63 -4.88 -1.10
CA SER A 145 10.00 -4.74 -1.63
C SER A 145 10.84 -3.73 -0.86
N GLY A 146 10.30 -3.09 0.19
CA GLY A 146 11.00 -2.07 0.97
C GLY A 146 10.14 -0.84 1.27
N TYR A 147 10.84 0.26 1.56
CA TYR A 147 10.21 1.54 1.91
C TYR A 147 10.48 2.57 0.83
N GLU A 148 9.44 3.32 0.47
CA GLU A 148 9.55 4.49 -0.37
C GLU A 148 9.38 5.74 0.48
N ASN A 149 10.32 6.68 0.37
CA ASN A 149 10.26 7.96 1.07
C ASN A 149 9.82 9.05 0.10
N ILE A 150 8.72 9.70 0.44
CA ILE A 150 8.16 10.82 -0.31
C ILE A 150 8.51 12.09 0.47
N GLN A 151 9.26 13.01 -0.16
CA GLN A 151 9.59 14.29 0.45
C GLN A 151 8.43 15.27 0.31
N LEU A 152 8.10 15.94 1.40
CA LEU A 152 7.10 17.01 1.47
C LEU A 152 7.83 18.33 1.79
N GLY A 153 7.48 19.39 1.09
CA GLY A 153 8.05 20.72 1.33
C GLY A 153 7.35 21.48 2.46
N ASP A 154 8.03 22.50 3.01
CA ASP A 154 7.41 23.50 3.87
C ASP A 154 6.91 24.67 3.01
N MET A 155 5.59 24.74 2.83
CA MET A 155 4.91 25.72 1.98
C MET A 155 4.35 26.91 2.77
N ARG A 156 4.68 27.05 4.05
CA ARG A 156 4.26 28.22 4.83
C ARG A 156 4.87 29.50 4.26
N ALA A 157 4.12 30.60 4.36
CA ALA A 157 4.58 31.90 3.90
C ALA A 157 5.91 32.31 4.56
N SER A 158 6.13 31.94 5.82
CA SER A 158 7.40 32.17 6.54
C SER A 158 8.57 31.36 5.96
N ALA A 159 8.34 30.10 5.54
CA ALA A 159 9.37 29.28 4.92
C ALA A 159 9.69 29.76 3.50
N LEU A 160 8.69 30.32 2.80
CA LEU A 160 8.83 30.90 1.47
C LEU A 160 9.41 32.33 1.50
N GLY A 161 9.70 32.90 2.69
CA GLY A 161 10.22 34.26 2.84
C GLY A 161 9.20 35.39 2.57
N LEU A 162 7.91 35.05 2.45
CA LEU A 162 6.83 36.01 2.18
C LEU A 162 6.33 36.68 3.47
N ALA A 163 6.53 36.03 4.62
CA ALA A 163 6.15 36.54 5.93
C ALA A 163 7.26 36.25 6.96
N ASP A 164 7.21 36.95 8.08
CA ASP A 164 8.05 36.63 9.23
C ASP A 164 7.46 35.47 10.06
N ALA A 165 8.17 35.05 11.11
CA ALA A 165 7.72 33.98 12.01
C ALA A 165 6.44 34.34 12.79
N GLN A 166 6.05 35.62 12.84
CA GLN A 166 4.86 36.17 13.49
C GLN A 166 3.69 36.29 12.51
N GLY A 167 3.90 35.98 11.21
CA GLY A 167 2.88 36.05 10.17
C GLY A 167 2.73 37.45 9.53
N ASN A 168 3.65 38.41 9.81
CA ASN A 168 3.62 39.71 9.16
C ASN A 168 4.21 39.59 7.76
N VAL A 169 3.48 40.07 6.77
CA VAL A 169 3.90 40.04 5.37
C VAL A 169 5.11 40.92 5.16
N GLN A 170 6.16 40.36 4.57
CA GLN A 170 7.43 41.07 4.29
C GLN A 170 7.43 41.77 2.93
N ILE A 171 6.47 41.46 2.05
CA ILE A 171 6.28 42.14 0.76
C ILE A 171 5.72 43.54 1.02
N ASN A 172 6.41 44.56 0.53
CA ASN A 172 6.04 45.96 0.68
C ASN A 172 6.10 46.68 -0.67
N LEU A 173 5.02 47.44 -1.03
CA LEU A 173 4.87 48.11 -2.30
C LEU A 173 4.97 49.64 -2.20
N ASN A 174 5.43 50.19 -1.05
CA ASN A 174 5.38 51.62 -0.79
C ASN A 174 6.40 52.44 -1.62
N THR A 175 7.56 51.85 -1.94
CA THR A 175 8.64 52.50 -2.72
C THR A 175 9.09 51.59 -3.85
N ASP A 176 9.71 52.17 -4.89
CA ASP A 176 10.20 51.38 -6.03
C ASP A 176 11.32 50.41 -5.64
N GLU A 177 12.13 50.76 -4.62
CA GLU A 177 13.17 49.90 -4.04
C GLU A 177 12.51 48.70 -3.35
N ASN A 178 11.44 48.93 -2.58
CA ASN A 178 10.69 47.88 -1.93
C ASN A 178 10.00 46.94 -2.94
N ILE A 179 9.52 47.50 -4.06
CA ILE A 179 8.92 46.69 -5.14
C ILE A 179 9.95 45.78 -5.80
N GLN A 180 11.19 46.26 -6.00
CA GLN A 180 12.27 45.42 -6.54
C GLN A 180 12.65 44.32 -5.54
N ALA A 181 12.73 44.64 -4.24
CA ALA A 181 12.96 43.65 -3.18
C ALA A 181 11.81 42.62 -3.09
N ALA A 182 10.57 43.08 -3.25
CA ALA A 182 9.39 42.23 -3.30
C ALA A 182 9.43 41.25 -4.48
N LEU A 183 9.83 41.70 -5.67
CA LEU A 183 10.02 40.85 -6.85
C LEU A 183 11.05 39.76 -6.57
N GLN A 184 12.21 40.12 -6.01
CA GLN A 184 13.26 39.15 -5.65
C GLN A 184 12.77 38.12 -4.62
N THR A 185 11.99 38.57 -3.62
CA THR A 185 11.44 37.69 -2.59
C THR A 185 10.44 36.71 -3.21
N VAL A 186 9.55 37.19 -4.07
CA VAL A 186 8.55 36.34 -4.75
C VAL A 186 9.21 35.37 -5.72
N ASP A 187 10.21 35.84 -6.51
CA ASP A 187 10.97 34.98 -7.40
C ASP A 187 11.79 33.94 -6.61
N SER A 188 12.31 34.29 -5.44
CA SER A 188 12.97 33.35 -4.52
C SER A 188 11.99 32.34 -3.94
N ALA A 189 10.77 32.76 -3.60
CA ALA A 189 9.71 31.86 -3.13
C ALA A 189 9.27 30.88 -4.25
N ILE A 190 9.11 31.37 -5.46
CA ILE A 190 8.83 30.55 -6.63
C ILE A 190 9.98 29.55 -6.86
N ASN A 191 11.24 30.00 -6.75
CA ASN A 191 12.42 29.15 -6.88
C ASN A 191 12.56 28.17 -5.71
N PHE A 192 12.16 28.54 -4.49
CA PHE A 192 12.19 27.66 -3.32
C PHE A 192 11.12 26.57 -3.43
N VAL A 193 9.89 26.91 -3.80
CA VAL A 193 8.85 25.91 -4.11
C VAL A 193 9.34 25.00 -5.23
N GLY A 194 10.10 25.55 -6.19
CA GLY A 194 10.81 24.79 -7.23
C GLY A 194 12.01 23.99 -6.68
N GLY A 195 12.82 24.54 -5.77
CA GLY A 195 14.04 23.91 -5.21
C GLY A 195 13.75 22.82 -4.18
N VAL A 196 12.60 22.82 -3.52
CA VAL A 196 12.08 21.64 -2.82
C VAL A 196 11.90 20.49 -3.81
N ASN A 197 11.72 20.82 -5.07
CA ASN A 197 11.62 19.92 -6.20
C ASN A 197 12.97 19.34 -6.68
N GLU A 198 14.10 20.05 -6.53
CA GLU A 198 15.41 19.51 -6.96
C GLU A 198 15.87 18.30 -6.13
N ASN A 199 15.47 18.21 -4.88
CA ASN A 199 15.68 17.00 -4.06
C ASN A 199 14.77 15.81 -4.48
N LEU A 200 13.67 16.08 -5.20
CA LEU A 200 12.80 15.07 -5.82
C LEU A 200 13.30 14.65 -7.21
N ASN A 201 14.07 15.52 -7.88
CA ASN A 201 14.51 15.34 -9.26
C ASN A 201 15.91 14.78 -9.45
N ALA A 202 16.52 14.13 -8.48
CA ALA A 202 17.69 13.26 -8.74
C ALA A 202 17.34 12.11 -9.72
N ALA A 203 16.11 12.07 -10.26
CA ALA A 203 15.62 11.04 -11.18
C ALA A 203 15.04 11.56 -12.52
N VAL A 204 14.96 12.89 -12.79
CA VAL A 204 14.49 13.38 -14.10
C VAL A 204 15.26 14.61 -14.53
N ASP A 205 15.91 14.51 -15.68
CA ASP A 205 16.81 15.44 -16.35
C ASP A 205 16.16 16.78 -16.76
N ASN A 206 16.87 17.88 -16.43
CA ASN A 206 17.09 19.15 -17.17
C ASN A 206 15.93 20.00 -17.68
N GLY A 207 15.88 21.21 -17.15
CA GLY A 207 15.70 22.46 -17.95
C GLY A 207 14.47 23.29 -17.73
N GLY A 208 14.65 24.46 -17.10
CA GLY A 208 14.03 25.72 -17.48
C GLY A 208 12.83 26.27 -16.70
N PHE A 209 13.00 27.47 -16.12
CA PHE A 209 12.08 28.56 -15.75
C PHE A 209 11.06 28.40 -14.61
N ALA A 210 11.01 29.44 -13.75
CA ALA A 210 10.33 29.50 -12.45
C ALA A 210 8.80 29.26 -12.48
N LEU A 211 8.12 29.44 -13.61
CA LEU A 211 6.70 29.09 -13.77
C LEU A 211 6.50 27.62 -14.14
N ASP A 212 7.44 27.05 -14.90
CA ASP A 212 7.50 25.61 -15.21
C ASP A 212 7.82 24.78 -13.97
N ILE A 213 8.62 25.31 -13.04
CA ILE A 213 9.02 24.64 -11.81
C ILE A 213 7.83 24.45 -10.86
N ALA A 214 6.93 25.41 -10.80
CA ALA A 214 5.72 25.28 -9.99
C ALA A 214 4.66 24.38 -10.65
N LEU A 215 4.63 24.36 -11.98
CA LEU A 215 3.87 23.37 -12.76
C LEU A 215 4.53 21.99 -12.64
N ASP A 216 5.84 21.92 -12.48
CA ASP A 216 6.66 20.71 -12.31
C ASP A 216 6.46 20.06 -10.94
N GLU A 217 6.23 20.84 -9.85
CA GLU A 217 5.84 20.25 -8.54
C GLU A 217 4.50 19.50 -8.66
N ALA A 218 3.50 20.10 -9.30
CA ALA A 218 2.24 19.43 -9.60
C ALA A 218 2.45 18.22 -10.55
N THR A 219 3.39 18.34 -11.49
CA THR A 219 3.74 17.29 -12.46
C THR A 219 4.57 16.18 -11.80
N THR A 220 5.49 16.52 -10.91
CA THR A 220 6.31 15.53 -10.16
C THR A 220 5.45 14.76 -9.17
N GLN A 221 4.53 15.42 -8.47
CA GLN A 221 3.53 14.76 -7.64
C GLN A 221 2.60 13.89 -8.50
N GLY A 222 2.24 14.34 -9.70
CA GLY A 222 1.53 13.54 -10.70
C GLY A 222 2.31 12.32 -11.16
N ALA A 223 3.61 12.44 -11.42
CA ALA A 223 4.49 11.32 -11.79
C ALA A 223 4.68 10.32 -10.63
N GLN A 224 4.78 10.81 -9.38
CA GLN A 224 4.80 9.96 -8.19
C GLN A 224 3.47 9.23 -8.00
N LEU A 225 2.33 9.90 -8.24
CA LEU A 225 1.00 9.27 -8.26
C LEU A 225 0.93 8.15 -9.28
N GLN A 226 1.37 8.39 -10.52
CA GLN A 226 1.40 7.35 -11.55
C GLN A 226 2.31 6.18 -11.14
N ARG A 227 3.47 6.45 -10.56
CA ARG A 227 4.38 5.39 -10.06
C ARG A 227 3.72 4.56 -8.96
N LEU A 228 3.00 5.19 -8.03
CA LEU A 228 2.25 4.50 -6.99
C LEU A 228 1.08 3.69 -7.56
N ASP A 229 0.39 4.21 -8.58
CA ASP A 229 -0.66 3.46 -9.29
C ASP A 229 -0.09 2.22 -10.01
N TYR A 230 1.08 2.34 -10.67
CA TYR A 230 1.78 1.19 -11.26
C TYR A 230 2.26 0.19 -10.20
N GLN A 231 2.74 0.65 -9.05
CA GLN A 231 3.11 -0.23 -7.95
C GLN A 231 1.90 -0.96 -7.37
N ALA A 232 0.76 -0.27 -7.18
CA ALA A 232 -0.48 -0.88 -6.74
C ALA A 232 -0.95 -1.97 -7.72
N ALA A 233 -0.91 -1.69 -9.03
CA ALA A 233 -1.25 -2.67 -10.07
C ALA A 233 -0.30 -3.88 -10.04
N ASN A 234 1.00 -3.65 -9.88
CA ASN A 234 1.99 -4.73 -9.77
C ASN A 234 1.76 -5.59 -8.52
N TYR A 235 1.46 -4.99 -7.37
CA TYR A 235 1.16 -5.73 -6.14
C TYR A 235 -0.13 -6.54 -6.27
N THR A 236 -1.17 -5.98 -6.91
CA THR A 236 -2.41 -6.70 -7.18
C THR A 236 -2.16 -7.91 -8.08
N THR A 237 -1.40 -7.74 -9.17
CA THR A 237 -1.03 -8.84 -10.07
C THR A 237 -0.19 -9.90 -9.35
N ALA A 238 0.77 -9.48 -8.50
CA ALA A 238 1.57 -10.41 -7.71
C ALA A 238 0.72 -11.17 -6.70
N GLN A 239 -0.24 -10.50 -6.05
CA GLN A 239 -1.19 -11.13 -5.13
C GLN A 239 -2.07 -12.17 -5.86
N GLU A 240 -2.60 -11.83 -7.02
CA GLU A 240 -3.40 -12.77 -7.85
C GLU A 240 -2.58 -13.98 -8.29
N ASN A 241 -1.33 -13.77 -8.71
CA ASN A 241 -0.42 -14.86 -9.08
C ASN A 241 -0.11 -15.78 -7.89
N GLU A 242 0.13 -15.21 -6.70
CA GLU A 242 0.41 -15.94 -5.48
C GLU A 242 -0.85 -16.72 -5.00
N MET A 243 -2.04 -16.10 -5.09
CA MET A 243 -3.32 -16.75 -4.80
C MET A 243 -3.59 -17.92 -5.76
N ASN A 244 -3.31 -17.76 -7.05
CA ASN A 244 -3.45 -18.83 -8.04
C ASN A 244 -2.46 -19.97 -7.80
N ALA A 245 -1.22 -19.64 -7.43
CA ALA A 245 -0.19 -20.64 -7.10
C ALA A 245 -0.55 -21.38 -5.79
N GLU A 246 -1.02 -20.66 -4.77
CA GLU A 246 -1.50 -21.24 -3.51
C GLU A 246 -2.69 -22.17 -3.76
N SER A 247 -3.70 -21.70 -4.51
CA SER A 247 -4.88 -22.48 -4.86
C SER A 247 -4.51 -23.74 -5.65
N SER A 248 -3.59 -23.64 -6.62
CA SER A 248 -3.10 -24.79 -7.38
C SER A 248 -2.36 -25.82 -6.52
N LEU A 249 -1.63 -25.35 -5.50
CA LEU A 249 -0.87 -26.22 -4.62
C LEU A 249 -1.76 -26.84 -3.52
N ASN A 250 -2.63 -26.06 -2.92
CA ASN A 250 -3.32 -26.39 -1.66
C ASN A 250 -4.80 -26.77 -1.81
N SER A 251 -5.49 -26.29 -2.85
CA SER A 251 -6.92 -26.63 -3.02
C SER A 251 -7.12 -28.11 -3.25
N ALA A 252 -7.96 -28.72 -2.42
CA ALA A 252 -8.32 -30.11 -2.56
C ALA A 252 -9.32 -30.30 -3.73
N ASP A 253 -9.03 -31.28 -4.58
CA ASP A 253 -10.02 -31.77 -5.54
C ASP A 253 -11.10 -32.58 -4.79
N ILE A 254 -12.17 -31.88 -4.41
CA ILE A 254 -13.27 -32.43 -3.59
C ILE A 254 -13.90 -33.66 -4.26
N ALA A 255 -13.98 -33.69 -5.58
CA ALA A 255 -14.53 -34.85 -6.30
C ALA A 255 -13.60 -36.06 -6.13
N LYS A 256 -12.29 -35.88 -6.29
CA LYS A 256 -11.29 -36.94 -6.09
C LYS A 256 -11.25 -37.42 -4.65
N GLU A 257 -11.25 -36.50 -3.68
CA GLU A 257 -11.25 -36.85 -2.25
C GLU A 257 -12.53 -37.57 -1.84
N SER A 258 -13.70 -37.20 -2.40
CA SER A 258 -14.98 -37.89 -2.18
C SER A 258 -14.97 -39.30 -2.71
N VAL A 259 -14.39 -39.53 -3.91
CA VAL A 259 -14.20 -40.88 -4.46
C VAL A 259 -13.29 -41.70 -3.59
N GLN A 260 -12.16 -41.14 -3.11
CA GLN A 260 -11.25 -41.84 -2.21
C GLN A 260 -11.91 -42.18 -0.88
N LEU A 261 -12.71 -41.27 -0.31
CA LEU A 261 -13.49 -41.51 0.90
C LEU A 261 -14.47 -42.72 0.70
N ASN A 262 -15.19 -42.76 -0.40
CA ASN A 262 -16.09 -43.87 -0.70
C ASN A 262 -15.35 -45.19 -0.87
N LEU A 263 -14.21 -45.19 -1.57
CA LEU A 263 -13.35 -46.38 -1.69
C LEU A 263 -12.87 -46.87 -0.31
N ARG A 264 -12.48 -45.95 0.57
CA ARG A 264 -12.05 -46.31 1.94
C ARG A 264 -13.19 -46.84 2.80
N LYS A 265 -14.44 -46.37 2.66
CA LYS A 265 -15.63 -46.92 3.29
C LYS A 265 -15.87 -48.34 2.86
N ILE A 266 -15.80 -48.64 1.55
CA ILE A 266 -15.93 -49.99 1.02
C ILE A 266 -14.82 -50.89 1.54
N GLN A 267 -13.57 -50.40 1.59
CA GLN A 267 -12.46 -51.18 2.16
C GLN A 267 -12.64 -51.46 3.66
N GLU A 268 -13.20 -50.53 4.40
CA GLU A 268 -13.54 -50.74 5.84
C GLU A 268 -14.60 -51.84 5.99
N GLU A 269 -15.67 -51.83 5.19
CA GLU A 269 -16.71 -52.84 5.19
C GLU A 269 -16.14 -54.23 4.89
N ILE A 270 -15.29 -54.31 3.84
CA ILE A 270 -14.61 -55.57 3.48
C ILE A 270 -13.71 -56.05 4.61
N ALA A 271 -12.90 -55.15 5.23
CA ALA A 271 -12.02 -55.52 6.32
C ALA A 271 -12.79 -56.02 7.55
N LEU A 272 -13.94 -55.42 7.87
CA LEU A 272 -14.85 -55.84 8.93
C LEU A 272 -15.48 -57.21 8.62
N ALA A 273 -15.92 -57.45 7.38
CA ALA A 273 -16.44 -58.74 6.95
C ALA A 273 -15.38 -59.83 7.05
N MET A 274 -14.16 -59.57 6.60
CA MET A 274 -13.02 -60.49 6.69
C MET A 274 -12.66 -60.79 8.15
N ALA A 275 -12.68 -59.81 9.03
CA ALA A 275 -12.43 -60.01 10.45
C ALA A 275 -13.53 -60.84 11.14
N ARG A 276 -14.78 -60.72 10.71
CA ARG A 276 -15.91 -61.55 11.17
C ARG A 276 -15.76 -63.02 10.69
N LEU A 277 -15.47 -63.21 9.39
CA LEU A 277 -15.22 -64.57 8.84
C LEU A 277 -14.03 -65.23 9.51
N TYR A 278 -12.95 -64.50 9.77
CA TYR A 278 -11.79 -65.06 10.48
C TYR A 278 -12.13 -65.51 11.89
N ARG A 279 -12.89 -64.71 12.67
CA ARG A 279 -13.39 -65.11 13.98
C ARG A 279 -14.33 -66.31 13.93
N HIS A 280 -15.22 -66.37 12.93
CA HIS A 280 -16.12 -67.50 12.75
C HIS A 280 -15.36 -68.80 12.44
N ASN A 281 -14.36 -68.73 11.55
CA ASN A 281 -13.52 -69.88 11.20
C ASN A 281 -12.71 -70.36 12.41
N GLN A 282 -12.16 -69.42 13.23
CA GLN A 282 -11.48 -69.82 14.48
C GLN A 282 -12.42 -70.50 15.49
N ALA A 283 -13.65 -70.02 15.64
CA ALA A 283 -14.65 -70.66 16.51
C ALA A 283 -15.03 -72.06 16.01
N SER A 284 -15.16 -72.20 14.67
CA SER A 284 -15.45 -73.51 14.06
C SER A 284 -14.31 -74.51 14.24
N VAL A 285 -13.07 -74.07 14.09
CA VAL A 285 -11.87 -74.92 14.34
C VAL A 285 -11.77 -75.29 15.81
N LEU A 286 -12.10 -74.43 16.74
CA LEU A 286 -12.13 -74.73 18.18
C LEU A 286 -13.24 -75.74 18.49
N ASN A 287 -14.42 -75.67 17.86
CA ASN A 287 -15.51 -76.64 18.02
C ASN A 287 -15.19 -77.98 17.42
N LEU A 288 -14.31 -78.08 16.42
CA LEU A 288 -13.87 -79.38 15.84
C LEU A 288 -12.76 -80.07 16.65
N LEU A 289 -12.11 -79.32 17.56
CA LEU A 289 -11.04 -79.82 18.41
C LEU A 289 -11.50 -80.25 19.82
N GLN A 290 -12.81 -80.01 20.12
CA GLN A 290 -13.50 -80.52 21.31
C GLN A 290 -14.30 -81.76 20.96
#